data_8103c55b1c7540cabb567c63d96c3d6f
#
_entry.id   8103c55b1c7540cabb567c63d96c3d6f
#
_cell.length_a   1.000
_cell.length_b   1.000
_cell.length_c   1.000
_cell.angle_alpha   90.00
_cell.angle_beta   90.00
_cell.angle_gamma   90.00
#
_symmetry.space_group_name_H-M   'P 1'
#
loop_
_entity.id
_entity.type
_entity.pdbx_description
1 polymer ?
#
loop_
_entity_poly.entity_id
_entity_poly.type
_entity_poly.pdbx_seq_one_letter_code
_entity_poly.pdbx_strand_id
1 'polypeptide(L)'
;MTGASNKTALVTGASRGIGRATALALAETNARVIVHYGRSMTEADAVVEQIRSAGGQADAVQADLGTPDGATTLARRVRKLAGKKLDILVSNAGVSKSVAFEDYKFEDFDILFTTNVRSPFFLVQQSLPILAEGASIILVSSLAARAVPGNPGQADAPSLSAYAATKGAVETLVKHWAAALGSRRIRVNAVAPGVIETDMSNFTKTESGRNSTLGMQALKRIGQPCDVADVIVFLCSEEARWITGASIPVDGGSRL
;
A
#
# COMPACT_ATOMS: atom_id res chain seq x y z
N MET A 1 22.20 3.59 -5.69
CA MET A 1 20.87 4.07 -6.17
C MET A 1 20.88 5.58 -6.10
N THR A 2 20.65 6.27 -7.20
CA THR A 2 20.50 7.73 -7.21
C THR A 2 19.18 8.05 -6.50
N GLY A 3 19.32 8.50 -5.25
CA GLY A 3 18.23 8.59 -4.29
C GLY A 3 17.11 9.56 -4.67
N ALA A 4 16.00 9.43 -3.99
CA ALA A 4 14.88 10.38 -4.00
C ALA A 4 15.22 11.70 -3.28
N SER A 5 16.48 12.14 -3.37
CA SER A 5 16.98 13.37 -2.73
C SER A 5 16.11 14.56 -3.11
N ASN A 6 15.59 15.27 -2.12
CA ASN A 6 14.66 16.39 -2.24
C ASN A 6 13.24 16.04 -2.75
N LYS A 7 12.84 14.77 -2.76
CA LYS A 7 11.46 14.37 -3.08
C LYS A 7 10.58 14.43 -1.83
N THR A 8 9.30 14.77 -2.01
CA THR A 8 8.29 14.67 -0.94
C THR A 8 7.42 13.44 -1.22
N ALA A 9 7.30 12.57 -0.23
CA ALA A 9 6.55 11.32 -0.30
C ALA A 9 5.39 11.31 0.69
N LEU A 10 4.21 10.88 0.24
CA LEU A 10 3.10 10.49 1.12
C LEU A 10 3.02 8.96 1.17
N VAL A 11 3.00 8.39 2.37
CA VAL A 11 2.73 6.96 2.56
C VAL A 11 1.48 6.80 3.43
N THR A 12 0.42 6.19 2.87
CA THR A 12 -0.81 5.96 3.63
C THR A 12 -0.72 4.69 4.47
N GLY A 13 -1.30 4.70 5.69
CA GLY A 13 -1.21 3.57 6.62
C GLY A 13 0.23 3.27 7.04
N ALA A 14 1.02 4.31 7.29
CA ALA A 14 2.46 4.22 7.52
C ALA A 14 2.86 4.01 8.98
N SER A 15 1.91 3.84 9.90
CA SER A 15 2.20 3.62 11.33
C SER A 15 2.77 2.22 11.63
N ARG A 16 2.55 1.23 10.75
CA ARG A 16 2.99 -0.16 10.94
C ARG A 16 3.12 -0.93 9.63
N GLY A 17 3.64 -2.18 9.72
CA GLY A 17 3.72 -3.14 8.61
C GLY A 17 4.46 -2.60 7.39
N ILE A 18 3.93 -2.89 6.20
CA ILE A 18 4.52 -2.48 4.91
C ILE A 18 4.64 -0.96 4.81
N GLY A 19 3.60 -0.22 5.25
CA GLY A 19 3.63 1.24 5.19
C GLY A 19 4.75 1.86 6.03
N ARG A 20 4.97 1.35 7.26
CA ARG A 20 6.09 1.78 8.10
C ARG A 20 7.43 1.48 7.45
N ALA A 21 7.63 0.25 6.97
CA ALA A 21 8.87 -0.14 6.30
C ALA A 21 9.13 0.74 5.06
N THR A 22 8.09 1.02 4.27
CA THR A 22 8.17 1.92 3.10
C THR A 22 8.54 3.35 3.50
N ALA A 23 7.94 3.89 4.57
CA ALA A 23 8.23 5.23 5.05
C ALA A 23 9.70 5.37 5.47
N LEU A 24 10.22 4.39 6.21
CA LEU A 24 11.62 4.35 6.63
C LEU A 24 12.56 4.22 5.42
N ALA A 25 12.30 3.28 4.52
CA ALA A 25 13.14 3.05 3.34
C ALA A 25 13.15 4.27 2.38
N LEU A 26 12.03 4.98 2.21
CA LEU A 26 12.01 6.23 1.45
C LEU A 26 12.82 7.35 2.13
N ALA A 27 12.75 7.45 3.47
CA ALA A 27 13.54 8.42 4.22
C ALA A 27 15.06 8.18 4.07
N GLU A 28 15.51 6.92 4.02
CA GLU A 28 16.90 6.54 3.77
C GLU A 28 17.41 7.00 2.39
N THR A 29 16.50 7.25 1.43
CA THR A 29 16.83 7.86 0.14
C THR A 29 16.84 9.39 0.17
N ASN A 30 16.79 10.01 1.35
CA ASN A 30 16.68 11.46 1.57
C ASN A 30 15.36 12.07 1.07
N ALA A 31 14.28 11.31 0.98
CA ALA A 31 12.95 11.86 0.78
C ALA A 31 12.39 12.43 2.08
N ARG A 32 11.68 13.56 2.00
CA ARG A 32 10.80 14.00 3.09
C ARG A 32 9.54 13.15 3.08
N VAL A 33 9.18 12.53 4.20
CA VAL A 33 8.09 11.56 4.28
C VAL A 33 6.92 12.12 5.09
N ILE A 34 5.73 12.12 4.49
CA ILE A 34 4.47 12.38 5.19
C ILE A 34 3.88 11.03 5.59
N VAL A 35 3.92 10.74 6.89
CA VAL A 35 3.48 9.50 7.53
C VAL A 35 2.00 9.61 7.84
N HIS A 36 1.13 8.98 7.01
CA HIS A 36 -0.30 9.00 7.28
C HIS A 36 -0.73 7.84 8.17
N TYR A 37 -1.63 8.14 9.12
CA TYR A 37 -2.29 7.17 9.99
C TYR A 37 -3.80 7.45 10.13
N GLY A 38 -4.57 6.40 10.46
CA GLY A 38 -5.99 6.53 10.80
C GLY A 38 -6.18 6.80 12.29
N ARG A 39 -5.87 5.81 13.12
CA ARG A 39 -6.12 5.82 14.59
C ARG A 39 -4.85 5.68 15.42
N SER A 40 -3.79 5.11 14.88
CA SER A 40 -2.54 4.75 15.58
C SER A 40 -1.57 5.93 15.62
N MET A 41 -1.88 6.96 16.41
CA MET A 41 -1.06 8.18 16.53
C MET A 41 0.33 7.88 17.11
N THR A 42 0.37 7.17 18.23
CA THR A 42 1.63 6.86 18.92
C THR A 42 2.63 6.12 18.02
N GLU A 43 2.15 5.14 17.25
CA GLU A 43 2.98 4.39 16.33
C GLU A 43 3.43 5.25 15.13
N ALA A 44 2.58 6.17 14.66
CA ALA A 44 2.95 7.08 13.59
C ALA A 44 4.01 8.10 14.06
N ASP A 45 3.86 8.63 15.28
CA ASP A 45 4.84 9.54 15.88
C ASP A 45 6.18 8.81 16.12
N ALA A 46 6.16 7.54 16.51
CA ALA A 46 7.38 6.73 16.66
C ALA A 46 8.10 6.55 15.30
N VAL A 47 7.37 6.40 14.18
CA VAL A 47 7.96 6.35 12.83
C VAL A 47 8.59 7.70 12.47
N VAL A 48 7.89 8.80 12.73
CA VAL A 48 8.42 10.16 12.48
C VAL A 48 9.69 10.40 13.27
N GLU A 49 9.70 10.05 14.57
CA GLU A 49 10.87 10.21 15.43
C GLU A 49 12.04 9.35 14.95
N GLN A 50 11.79 8.11 14.55
CA GLN A 50 12.83 7.24 14.00
C GLN A 50 13.48 7.85 12.74
N ILE A 51 12.67 8.40 11.81
CA ILE A 51 13.17 9.07 10.61
C ILE A 51 14.01 10.30 10.98
N ARG A 52 13.52 11.12 11.91
CA ARG A 52 14.21 12.35 12.34
C ARG A 52 15.51 12.07 13.07
N SER A 53 15.51 11.08 13.95
CA SER A 53 16.71 10.65 14.69
C SER A 53 17.80 10.09 13.75
N ALA A 54 17.42 9.55 12.59
CA ALA A 54 18.33 9.14 11.53
C ALA A 54 18.76 10.31 10.60
N GLY A 55 18.37 11.56 10.91
CA GLY A 55 18.71 12.75 10.11
C GLY A 55 17.78 13.04 8.94
N GLY A 56 16.70 12.26 8.77
CA GLY A 56 15.68 12.47 7.75
C GLY A 56 14.61 13.50 8.13
N GLN A 57 13.68 13.74 7.23
CA GLN A 57 12.56 14.66 7.43
C GLN A 57 11.23 13.90 7.33
N ALA A 58 10.39 14.01 8.36
CA ALA A 58 9.06 13.42 8.35
C ALA A 58 8.06 14.24 9.17
N ASP A 59 6.78 14.16 8.78
CA ASP A 59 5.64 14.71 9.50
C ASP A 59 4.51 13.68 9.55
N ALA A 60 3.81 13.59 10.68
CA ALA A 60 2.62 12.75 10.79
C ALA A 60 1.37 13.49 10.30
N VAL A 61 0.44 12.78 9.66
CA VAL A 61 -0.85 13.31 9.23
C VAL A 61 -1.96 12.29 9.49
N GLN A 62 -3.02 12.75 10.15
CA GLN A 62 -4.17 11.91 10.49
C GLN A 62 -5.29 12.08 9.46
N ALA A 63 -5.91 10.97 9.02
CA ALA A 63 -7.23 10.95 8.39
C ALA A 63 -7.83 9.54 8.51
N ASP A 64 -9.13 9.40 8.70
CA ASP A 64 -9.78 8.08 8.64
C ASP A 64 -10.27 7.81 7.21
N LEU A 65 -9.54 6.98 6.48
CA LEU A 65 -9.86 6.60 5.09
C LEU A 65 -11.07 5.66 4.99
N GLY A 66 -11.61 5.19 6.09
CA GLY A 66 -12.89 4.46 6.15
C GLY A 66 -14.11 5.38 6.11
N THR A 67 -13.94 6.71 6.19
CA THR A 67 -15.05 7.67 6.16
C THR A 67 -15.28 8.23 4.74
N PRO A 68 -16.48 8.73 4.44
CA PRO A 68 -16.81 9.31 3.14
C PRO A 68 -15.91 10.46 2.69
N ASP A 69 -15.44 11.28 3.64
CA ASP A 69 -14.63 12.48 3.41
C ASP A 69 -13.13 12.27 3.73
N GLY A 70 -12.74 11.06 4.18
CA GLY A 70 -11.38 10.76 4.63
C GLY A 70 -10.31 11.10 3.59
N ALA A 71 -10.52 10.72 2.33
CA ALA A 71 -9.60 11.02 1.24
C ALA A 71 -9.45 12.53 1.00
N THR A 72 -10.55 13.27 1.00
CA THR A 72 -10.56 14.73 0.82
C THR A 72 -9.86 15.44 2.00
N THR A 73 -10.13 14.96 3.20
CA THR A 73 -9.47 15.47 4.43
C THR A 73 -7.96 15.22 4.37
N LEU A 74 -7.55 14.02 4.00
CA LEU A 74 -6.13 13.69 3.84
C LEU A 74 -5.47 14.57 2.77
N ALA A 75 -6.04 14.64 1.58
CA ALA A 75 -5.48 15.44 0.48
C ALA A 75 -5.30 16.93 0.87
N ARG A 76 -6.29 17.51 1.57
CA ARG A 76 -6.22 18.87 2.09
C ARG A 76 -5.07 19.06 3.10
N ARG A 77 -4.90 18.12 4.04
CA ARG A 77 -3.83 18.15 5.05
C ARG A 77 -2.46 17.95 4.41
N VAL A 78 -2.33 16.99 3.49
CA VAL A 78 -1.09 16.75 2.73
C VAL A 78 -0.68 17.97 1.94
N ARG A 79 -1.63 18.67 1.28
CA ARG A 79 -1.33 19.91 0.55
C ARG A 79 -0.73 20.99 1.44
N LYS A 80 -1.17 21.10 2.69
CA LYS A 80 -0.59 22.05 3.66
C LYS A 80 0.85 21.68 4.03
N LEU A 81 1.16 20.37 4.17
CA LEU A 81 2.49 19.87 4.52
C LEU A 81 3.45 19.86 3.33
N ALA A 82 3.02 19.31 2.20
CA ALA A 82 3.84 19.19 1.00
C ALA A 82 4.01 20.51 0.21
N GLY A 83 3.14 21.49 0.48
CA GLY A 83 3.11 22.72 -0.30
C GLY A 83 2.62 22.47 -1.73
N LYS A 84 3.45 22.82 -2.71
CA LYS A 84 3.10 22.72 -4.13
C LYS A 84 3.58 21.45 -4.83
N LYS A 85 4.33 20.58 -4.12
CA LYS A 85 5.03 19.48 -4.77
C LYS A 85 4.96 18.18 -3.96
N LEU A 86 4.28 17.18 -4.54
CA LEU A 86 4.29 15.79 -4.08
C LEU A 86 4.88 14.91 -5.19
N ASP A 87 6.01 14.28 -4.92
CA ASP A 87 6.75 13.49 -5.90
C ASP A 87 6.40 12.00 -5.85
N ILE A 88 6.00 11.51 -4.67
CA ILE A 88 5.70 10.10 -4.44
C ILE A 88 4.40 10.01 -3.65
N LEU A 89 3.47 9.17 -4.14
CA LEU A 89 2.26 8.82 -3.41
C LEU A 89 2.18 7.29 -3.30
N VAL A 90 2.32 6.76 -2.08
CA VAL A 90 2.16 5.33 -1.80
C VAL A 90 0.81 5.10 -1.12
N SER A 91 -0.12 4.50 -1.86
CA SER A 91 -1.43 4.10 -1.36
C SER A 91 -1.35 2.69 -0.78
N ASN A 92 -0.95 2.62 0.50
CA ASN A 92 -0.77 1.36 1.22
C ASN A 92 -1.90 1.09 2.22
N ALA A 93 -2.54 2.11 2.79
CA ALA A 93 -3.65 1.91 3.71
C ALA A 93 -4.71 0.97 3.15
N GLY A 94 -5.12 0.00 3.94
CA GLY A 94 -6.12 -0.97 3.54
C GLY A 94 -6.59 -1.81 4.72
N VAL A 95 -7.73 -2.44 4.54
CA VAL A 95 -8.34 -3.37 5.48
C VAL A 95 -8.66 -4.69 4.77
N SER A 96 -8.68 -5.78 5.51
CA SER A 96 -9.14 -7.07 5.01
C SER A 96 -10.18 -7.67 5.95
N LYS A 97 -11.04 -8.50 5.41
CA LYS A 97 -12.01 -9.29 6.14
C LYS A 97 -12.02 -10.69 5.54
N SER A 98 -11.95 -11.68 6.40
CA SER A 98 -12.03 -13.09 6.03
C SER A 98 -13.11 -13.74 6.87
N VAL A 99 -14.19 -14.15 6.22
CA VAL A 99 -15.37 -14.81 6.81
C VAL A 99 -15.91 -15.83 5.82
N ALA A 100 -16.78 -16.75 6.23
CA ALA A 100 -17.48 -17.62 5.30
C ALA A 100 -18.28 -16.78 4.29
N PHE A 101 -18.39 -17.25 3.04
CA PHE A 101 -18.99 -16.44 1.97
C PHE A 101 -20.42 -15.98 2.30
N GLU A 102 -21.21 -16.85 2.91
CA GLU A 102 -22.58 -16.59 3.35
C GLU A 102 -22.70 -15.61 4.52
N ASP A 103 -21.63 -15.41 5.28
CA ASP A 103 -21.60 -14.57 6.48
C ASP A 103 -21.16 -13.12 6.19
N TYR A 104 -20.88 -12.77 4.92
CA TYR A 104 -20.54 -11.40 4.57
C TYR A 104 -21.70 -10.45 4.82
N LYS A 105 -21.44 -9.40 5.60
CA LYS A 105 -22.39 -8.32 5.85
C LYS A 105 -22.16 -7.17 4.86
N PHE A 106 -23.24 -6.43 4.55
CA PHE A 106 -23.14 -5.25 3.67
C PHE A 106 -22.14 -4.23 4.22
N GLU A 107 -22.12 -4.02 5.53
CA GLU A 107 -21.22 -3.07 6.19
C GLU A 107 -19.75 -3.49 6.03
N ASP A 108 -19.44 -4.78 6.12
CA ASP A 108 -18.09 -5.31 5.89
C ASP A 108 -17.64 -5.08 4.43
N PHE A 109 -18.55 -5.30 3.48
CA PHE A 109 -18.29 -5.04 2.07
C PHE A 109 -18.05 -3.55 1.81
N ASP A 110 -18.92 -2.68 2.32
CA ASP A 110 -18.83 -1.23 2.14
C ASP A 110 -17.55 -0.65 2.74
N ILE A 111 -17.12 -1.12 3.92
CA ILE A 111 -15.87 -0.65 4.53
C ILE A 111 -14.64 -1.09 3.74
N LEU A 112 -14.66 -2.31 3.17
CA LEU A 112 -13.61 -2.80 2.29
C LEU A 112 -13.49 -1.94 1.03
N PHE A 113 -14.59 -1.68 0.33
CA PHE A 113 -14.58 -0.87 -0.89
C PHE A 113 -14.30 0.61 -0.60
N THR A 114 -14.82 1.15 0.50
CA THR A 114 -14.53 2.53 0.90
C THR A 114 -13.05 2.73 1.16
N THR A 115 -12.44 1.87 1.97
CA THR A 115 -11.04 2.03 2.37
C THR A 115 -10.09 1.66 1.24
N ASN A 116 -10.31 0.53 0.55
CA ASN A 116 -9.35 -0.03 -0.38
C ASN A 116 -9.48 0.50 -1.82
N VAL A 117 -10.64 1.03 -2.21
CA VAL A 117 -10.91 1.46 -3.59
C VAL A 117 -11.30 2.93 -3.66
N ARG A 118 -12.38 3.33 -2.96
CA ARG A 118 -12.90 4.69 -3.02
C ARG A 118 -11.90 5.70 -2.50
N SER A 119 -11.31 5.44 -1.35
CA SER A 119 -10.36 6.38 -0.73
C SER A 119 -9.07 6.55 -1.54
N PRO A 120 -8.39 5.52 -2.05
CA PRO A 120 -7.29 5.70 -3.00
C PRO A 120 -7.67 6.47 -4.24
N PHE A 121 -8.86 6.19 -4.82
CA PHE A 121 -9.33 6.86 -6.02
C PHE A 121 -9.41 8.37 -5.82
N PHE A 122 -10.13 8.80 -4.79
CA PHE A 122 -10.31 10.23 -4.52
C PHE A 122 -9.05 10.89 -3.96
N LEU A 123 -8.20 10.16 -3.21
CA LEU A 123 -6.93 10.69 -2.77
C LEU A 123 -6.02 11.05 -3.95
N VAL A 124 -5.87 10.16 -4.93
CA VAL A 124 -5.09 10.44 -6.14
C VAL A 124 -5.71 11.61 -6.90
N GLN A 125 -7.02 11.59 -7.16
CA GLN A 125 -7.72 12.67 -7.86
C GLN A 125 -7.51 14.03 -7.17
N GLN A 126 -7.70 14.12 -5.86
CA GLN A 126 -7.54 15.34 -5.08
C GLN A 126 -6.08 15.79 -4.96
N SER A 127 -5.12 14.88 -5.17
CA SER A 127 -3.69 15.19 -5.15
C SER A 127 -3.16 15.67 -6.50
N LEU A 128 -3.89 15.49 -7.60
CA LEU A 128 -3.45 15.88 -8.95
C LEU A 128 -2.88 17.31 -9.05
N PRO A 129 -3.45 18.34 -8.36
CA PRO A 129 -2.91 19.70 -8.46
C PRO A 129 -1.52 19.88 -7.84
N ILE A 130 -1.10 18.98 -6.94
CA ILE A 130 0.22 19.05 -6.27
C ILE A 130 1.15 17.92 -6.68
N LEU A 131 0.67 16.93 -7.43
CA LEU A 131 1.54 15.90 -7.99
C LEU A 131 2.51 16.52 -8.99
N ALA A 132 3.81 16.33 -8.73
CA ALA A 132 4.87 16.81 -9.60
C ALA A 132 4.80 16.16 -10.99
N GLU A 133 5.33 16.84 -11.98
CA GLU A 133 5.67 16.17 -13.24
C GLU A 133 6.72 15.09 -12.98
N GLY A 134 6.54 13.90 -13.54
CA GLY A 134 7.41 12.76 -13.28
C GLY A 134 7.19 12.08 -11.91
N ALA A 135 6.13 12.41 -11.18
CA ALA A 135 5.79 11.77 -9.92
C ALA A 135 5.57 10.25 -10.07
N SER A 136 5.72 9.51 -8.97
CA SER A 136 5.44 8.08 -8.90
C SER A 136 4.27 7.81 -7.94
N ILE A 137 3.26 7.10 -8.44
CA ILE A 137 2.12 6.62 -7.65
C ILE A 137 2.23 5.10 -7.54
N ILE A 138 2.28 4.60 -6.30
CA ILE A 138 2.34 3.16 -6.03
C ILE A 138 1.10 2.76 -5.22
N LEU A 139 0.40 1.73 -5.70
CA LEU A 139 -0.72 1.13 -4.97
C LEU A 139 -0.30 -0.24 -4.43
N VAL A 140 -0.68 -0.54 -3.19
CA VAL A 140 -0.47 -1.86 -2.62
C VAL A 140 -1.70 -2.73 -2.91
N SER A 141 -1.54 -3.64 -3.89
CA SER A 141 -2.50 -4.69 -4.23
C SER A 141 -2.33 -5.90 -3.29
N SER A 142 -2.52 -7.08 -3.78
CA SER A 142 -2.33 -8.36 -3.07
C SER A 142 -2.28 -9.52 -4.06
N LEU A 143 -1.60 -10.60 -3.69
CA LEU A 143 -1.73 -11.89 -4.36
C LEU A 143 -3.20 -12.33 -4.50
N ALA A 144 -4.05 -11.99 -3.53
CA ALA A 144 -5.48 -12.31 -3.55
C ALA A 144 -6.25 -11.72 -4.75
N ALA A 145 -5.72 -10.69 -5.41
CA ALA A 145 -6.29 -10.17 -6.65
C ALA A 145 -6.21 -11.16 -7.83
N ARG A 146 -5.30 -12.13 -7.77
CA ARG A 146 -4.94 -13.02 -8.88
C ARG A 146 -5.04 -14.50 -8.55
N ALA A 147 -5.07 -14.86 -7.28
CA ALA A 147 -5.13 -16.24 -6.83
C ALA A 147 -6.06 -16.37 -5.62
N VAL A 148 -6.66 -17.52 -5.47
CA VAL A 148 -7.46 -17.86 -4.29
C VAL A 148 -6.52 -18.44 -3.25
N PRO A 149 -6.17 -17.73 -2.16
CA PRO A 149 -5.37 -18.28 -1.08
C PRO A 149 -6.17 -19.37 -0.32
N GLY A 150 -5.50 -20.41 0.19
CA GLY A 150 -6.12 -21.50 0.93
C GLY A 150 -6.41 -22.72 0.05
N ASN A 151 -7.26 -23.61 0.52
CA ASN A 151 -7.67 -24.84 -0.16
C ASN A 151 -9.03 -24.61 -0.86
N PRO A 152 -9.07 -24.48 -2.18
CA PRO A 152 -10.33 -24.34 -2.91
C PRO A 152 -11.24 -25.57 -2.69
N GLY A 153 -12.55 -25.34 -2.58
CA GLY A 153 -13.54 -26.41 -2.46
C GLY A 153 -13.80 -26.91 -1.04
N GLN A 154 -13.18 -26.33 -0.03
CA GLN A 154 -13.53 -26.57 1.36
C GLN A 154 -14.75 -25.70 1.71
N ALA A 155 -15.91 -26.32 1.92
CA ALA A 155 -17.08 -25.64 2.47
C ALA A 155 -16.71 -25.02 3.83
N ASP A 156 -17.34 -23.92 4.19
CA ASP A 156 -17.11 -23.18 5.44
C ASP A 156 -15.70 -22.54 5.58
N ALA A 157 -14.83 -22.66 4.57
CA ALA A 157 -13.53 -21.99 4.62
C ALA A 157 -13.69 -20.46 4.55
N PRO A 158 -12.96 -19.71 5.40
CA PRO A 158 -13.00 -18.26 5.33
C PRO A 158 -12.64 -17.74 3.93
N SER A 159 -13.50 -16.90 3.37
CA SER A 159 -13.36 -16.31 2.04
C SER A 159 -12.75 -14.91 2.13
N LEU A 160 -11.86 -14.60 1.21
CA LEU A 160 -11.35 -13.24 0.97
C LEU A 160 -12.01 -12.58 -0.25
N SER A 161 -13.15 -13.08 -0.73
CA SER A 161 -13.73 -12.69 -2.02
C SER A 161 -13.93 -11.17 -2.16
N ALA A 162 -14.53 -10.51 -1.16
CA ALA A 162 -14.72 -9.06 -1.20
C ALA A 162 -13.39 -8.29 -1.14
N TYR A 163 -12.45 -8.74 -0.29
CA TYR A 163 -11.10 -8.16 -0.26
C TYR A 163 -10.38 -8.34 -1.60
N ALA A 164 -10.41 -9.54 -2.17
CA ALA A 164 -9.82 -9.85 -3.47
C ALA A 164 -10.41 -8.97 -4.59
N ALA A 165 -11.73 -8.76 -4.60
CA ALA A 165 -12.40 -7.86 -5.53
C ALA A 165 -11.87 -6.43 -5.41
N THR A 166 -11.65 -5.91 -4.18
CA THR A 166 -11.04 -4.58 -4.01
C THR A 166 -9.63 -4.51 -4.58
N LYS A 167 -8.84 -5.57 -4.43
CA LYS A 167 -7.46 -5.60 -4.94
C LYS A 167 -7.40 -5.80 -6.46
N GLY A 168 -8.35 -6.52 -7.04
CA GLY A 168 -8.56 -6.56 -8.50
C GLY A 168 -8.94 -5.17 -9.06
N ALA A 169 -9.83 -4.43 -8.39
CA ALA A 169 -10.16 -3.06 -8.76
C ALA A 169 -8.92 -2.15 -8.73
N VAL A 170 -8.07 -2.26 -7.70
CA VAL A 170 -6.79 -1.52 -7.62
C VAL A 170 -5.90 -1.80 -8.83
N GLU A 171 -5.73 -3.05 -9.25
CA GLU A 171 -4.91 -3.40 -10.43
C GLU A 171 -5.48 -2.84 -11.73
N THR A 172 -6.80 -2.75 -11.83
CA THR A 172 -7.47 -2.10 -12.97
C THR A 172 -7.20 -0.59 -12.96
N LEU A 173 -7.35 0.07 -11.81
CA LEU A 173 -7.08 1.51 -11.67
C LEU A 173 -5.64 1.87 -12.06
N VAL A 174 -4.66 1.03 -11.72
CA VAL A 174 -3.25 1.23 -12.09
C VAL A 174 -3.09 1.42 -13.58
N LYS A 175 -3.69 0.56 -14.40
CA LYS A 175 -3.61 0.63 -15.86
C LYS A 175 -4.25 1.91 -16.42
N HIS A 176 -5.45 2.22 -15.95
CA HIS A 176 -6.20 3.40 -16.39
C HIS A 176 -5.50 4.70 -15.99
N TRP A 177 -4.95 4.79 -14.79
CA TRP A 177 -4.26 5.98 -14.32
C TRP A 177 -2.89 6.15 -14.98
N ALA A 178 -2.17 5.05 -15.24
CA ALA A 178 -0.93 5.09 -16.00
C ALA A 178 -1.15 5.70 -17.39
N ALA A 179 -2.22 5.28 -18.07
CA ALA A 179 -2.60 5.84 -19.37
C ALA A 179 -3.01 7.32 -19.28
N ALA A 180 -3.85 7.68 -18.30
CA ALA A 180 -4.38 9.04 -18.15
C ALA A 180 -3.32 10.05 -17.71
N LEU A 181 -2.32 9.65 -16.92
CA LEU A 181 -1.33 10.55 -16.32
C LEU A 181 0.03 10.53 -17.05
N GLY A 182 0.19 9.68 -18.04
CA GLY A 182 1.44 9.52 -18.80
C GLY A 182 1.92 10.79 -19.49
N SER A 183 1.01 11.64 -19.99
CA SER A 183 1.35 12.94 -20.57
C SER A 183 2.06 13.90 -19.61
N ARG A 184 1.84 13.71 -18.30
CA ARG A 184 2.54 14.42 -17.22
C ARG A 184 3.79 13.66 -16.73
N ARG A 185 4.22 12.61 -17.45
CA ARG A 185 5.31 11.72 -17.05
C ARG A 185 5.10 11.05 -15.68
N ILE A 186 3.86 11.06 -15.14
CA ILE A 186 3.52 10.41 -13.89
C ILE A 186 3.42 8.90 -14.14
N ARG A 187 4.18 8.11 -13.37
CA ARG A 187 4.15 6.66 -13.42
C ARG A 187 3.19 6.13 -12.35
N VAL A 188 2.40 5.13 -12.71
CA VAL A 188 1.46 4.49 -11.79
C VAL A 188 1.69 2.99 -11.84
N ASN A 189 2.05 2.39 -10.71
CA ASN A 189 2.30 0.96 -10.61
C ASN A 189 1.66 0.40 -9.32
N ALA A 190 1.57 -0.91 -9.24
CA ALA A 190 1.24 -1.61 -8.01
C ALA A 190 2.33 -2.60 -7.63
N VAL A 191 2.40 -2.89 -6.35
CA VAL A 191 3.01 -4.11 -5.82
C VAL A 191 1.89 -5.04 -5.35
N ALA A 192 2.03 -6.35 -5.59
CA ALA A 192 1.08 -7.37 -5.15
C ALA A 192 1.76 -8.31 -4.15
N PRO A 193 1.76 -7.96 -2.86
CA PRO A 193 2.39 -8.79 -1.83
C PRO A 193 1.70 -10.14 -1.68
N GLY A 194 2.48 -11.18 -1.39
CA GLY A 194 2.01 -12.43 -0.84
C GLY A 194 1.72 -12.29 0.66
N VAL A 195 1.99 -13.35 1.41
CA VAL A 195 1.85 -13.33 2.87
C VAL A 195 3.08 -12.66 3.48
N ILE A 196 2.87 -11.48 4.08
CA ILE A 196 3.91 -10.67 4.72
C ILE A 196 3.65 -10.64 6.23
N GLU A 197 4.69 -10.73 7.04
CA GLU A 197 4.61 -10.69 8.50
C GLU A 197 4.16 -9.32 9.00
N THR A 198 2.86 -9.19 9.24
CA THR A 198 2.16 -8.00 9.70
C THR A 198 1.00 -8.40 10.60
N ASP A 199 0.34 -7.43 11.25
CA ASP A 199 -0.88 -7.71 12.02
C ASP A 199 -2.00 -8.32 11.18
N MET A 200 -2.04 -8.04 9.89
CA MET A 200 -3.04 -8.57 8.96
C MET A 200 -2.87 -10.07 8.73
N SER A 201 -1.66 -10.61 8.93
CA SER A 201 -1.29 -12.00 8.73
C SER A 201 -1.02 -12.76 10.04
N ASN A 202 -1.66 -12.36 11.14
CA ASN A 202 -1.48 -13.00 12.45
C ASN A 202 -1.72 -14.52 12.46
N PHE A 203 -2.48 -15.05 11.49
CA PHE A 203 -2.66 -16.50 11.31
C PHE A 203 -1.32 -17.24 11.10
N THR A 204 -0.29 -16.59 10.55
CA THR A 204 1.04 -17.19 10.35
C THR A 204 1.81 -17.41 11.66
N LYS A 205 1.31 -16.88 12.79
CA LYS A 205 1.86 -17.15 14.13
C LYS A 205 1.49 -18.53 14.64
N THR A 206 0.45 -19.17 14.05
CA THR A 206 0.13 -20.56 14.32
C THR A 206 0.99 -21.48 13.42
N GLU A 207 1.32 -22.67 13.92
CA GLU A 207 2.09 -23.64 13.15
C GLU A 207 1.37 -24.05 11.85
N SER A 208 0.07 -24.31 11.92
CA SER A 208 -0.75 -24.63 10.75
C SER A 208 -0.75 -23.53 9.70
N GLY A 209 -0.98 -22.26 10.10
CA GLY A 209 -0.98 -21.12 9.19
C GLY A 209 0.39 -20.86 8.57
N ARG A 210 1.47 -21.05 9.36
CA ARG A 210 2.84 -20.97 8.87
C ARG A 210 3.13 -22.04 7.84
N ASN A 211 2.83 -23.30 8.15
CA ASN A 211 3.08 -24.43 7.26
C ASN A 211 2.27 -24.32 5.95
N SER A 212 1.00 -23.89 6.04
CA SER A 212 0.16 -23.61 4.87
C SER A 212 0.79 -22.54 3.98
N THR A 213 1.27 -21.43 4.58
CA THR A 213 1.94 -20.35 3.84
C THR A 213 3.21 -20.84 3.15
N LEU A 214 4.09 -21.55 3.88
CA LEU A 214 5.33 -22.10 3.34
C LEU A 214 5.08 -23.14 2.25
N GLY A 215 3.97 -23.87 2.35
CA GLY A 215 3.55 -24.84 1.32
C GLY A 215 3.25 -24.18 -0.02
N MET A 216 2.72 -22.97 -0.02
CA MET A 216 2.35 -22.23 -1.22
C MET A 216 3.51 -21.48 -1.89
N GLN A 217 4.62 -21.26 -1.19
CA GLN A 217 5.71 -20.39 -1.65
C GLN A 217 6.91 -21.17 -2.19
N ALA A 218 7.52 -20.67 -3.25
CA ALA A 218 8.80 -21.20 -3.74
C ALA A 218 9.94 -20.85 -2.76
N LEU A 219 9.99 -19.59 -2.29
CA LEU A 219 10.92 -19.18 -1.24
C LEU A 219 10.34 -19.52 0.13
N LYS A 220 10.90 -20.52 0.80
CA LYS A 220 10.37 -21.14 2.03
C LYS A 220 10.56 -20.27 3.28
N ARG A 221 10.09 -19.03 3.25
CA ARG A 221 10.02 -18.13 4.40
C ARG A 221 8.80 -17.21 4.32
N ILE A 222 8.32 -16.72 5.45
CA ILE A 222 7.33 -15.64 5.48
C ILE A 222 7.99 -14.36 4.97
N GLY A 223 7.32 -13.63 4.08
CA GLY A 223 7.79 -12.34 3.59
C GLY A 223 7.85 -11.31 4.72
N GLN A 224 8.83 -10.41 4.66
CA GLN A 224 8.97 -9.31 5.62
C GLN A 224 8.49 -7.99 5.01
N PRO A 225 8.04 -7.02 5.81
CA PRO A 225 7.64 -5.71 5.29
C PRO A 225 8.71 -5.02 4.42
N CYS A 226 10.00 -5.22 4.72
CA CYS A 226 11.11 -4.69 3.92
C CYS A 226 11.18 -5.32 2.52
N ASP A 227 10.83 -6.59 2.34
CA ASP A 227 10.81 -7.22 1.02
C ASP A 227 9.88 -6.46 0.04
N VAL A 228 8.79 -5.90 0.56
CA VAL A 228 7.84 -5.11 -0.23
C VAL A 228 8.29 -3.65 -0.35
N ALA A 229 8.82 -3.07 0.74
CA ALA A 229 9.28 -1.69 0.78
C ALA A 229 10.40 -1.43 -0.23
N ASP A 230 11.36 -2.34 -0.36
CA ASP A 230 12.47 -2.22 -1.30
C ASP A 230 12.00 -2.16 -2.75
N VAL A 231 10.99 -2.97 -3.11
CA VAL A 231 10.37 -2.93 -4.45
C VAL A 231 9.61 -1.60 -4.65
N ILE A 232 8.92 -1.10 -3.64
CA ILE A 232 8.24 0.21 -3.70
C ILE A 232 9.27 1.32 -3.93
N VAL A 233 10.37 1.33 -3.19
CA VAL A 233 11.46 2.32 -3.35
C VAL A 233 12.04 2.25 -4.75
N PHE A 234 12.33 1.05 -5.26
CA PHE A 234 12.78 0.86 -6.64
C PHE A 234 11.79 1.45 -7.65
N LEU A 235 10.49 1.17 -7.51
CA LEU A 235 9.47 1.70 -8.40
C LEU A 235 9.32 3.24 -8.31
N CYS A 236 9.74 3.85 -7.19
CA CYS A 236 9.76 5.32 -7.01
C CYS A 236 11.02 5.98 -7.56
N SER A 237 12.03 5.21 -7.93
CA SER A 237 13.34 5.68 -8.37
C SER A 237 13.40 5.94 -9.89
N GLU A 238 14.51 6.54 -10.36
CA GLU A 238 14.77 6.77 -11.79
C GLU A 238 15.13 5.47 -12.53
N GLU A 239 15.60 4.46 -11.83
CA GLU A 239 15.89 3.15 -12.41
C GLU A 239 14.61 2.48 -12.95
N ALA A 240 13.45 2.81 -12.37
CA ALA A 240 12.14 2.34 -12.83
C ALA A 240 11.43 3.30 -13.82
N ARG A 241 12.13 4.27 -14.42
CA ARG A 241 11.53 5.32 -15.27
C ARG A 241 10.74 4.80 -16.48
N TRP A 242 10.97 3.56 -16.90
CA TRP A 242 10.26 2.94 -18.03
C TRP A 242 9.20 1.92 -17.60
N ILE A 243 8.87 1.89 -16.29
CA ILE A 243 7.85 1.00 -15.71
C ILE A 243 6.63 1.82 -15.31
N THR A 244 5.51 1.62 -15.99
CA THR A 244 4.20 2.20 -15.65
C THR A 244 3.08 1.26 -16.07
N GLY A 245 1.96 1.26 -15.35
CA GLY A 245 0.81 0.39 -15.61
C GLY A 245 1.00 -1.06 -15.15
N ALA A 246 2.11 -1.37 -14.47
CA ALA A 246 2.46 -2.71 -14.02
C ALA A 246 1.97 -2.97 -12.60
N SER A 247 1.67 -4.25 -12.31
CA SER A 247 1.49 -4.75 -10.95
C SER A 247 2.50 -5.87 -10.72
N ILE A 248 3.45 -5.63 -9.82
CA ILE A 248 4.61 -6.48 -9.58
C ILE A 248 4.32 -7.42 -8.41
N PRO A 249 4.33 -8.76 -8.62
CA PRO A 249 4.25 -9.71 -7.51
C PRO A 249 5.47 -9.59 -6.60
N VAL A 250 5.22 -9.55 -5.28
CA VAL A 250 6.25 -9.58 -4.23
C VAL A 250 5.81 -10.62 -3.20
N ASP A 251 5.84 -11.89 -3.62
CA ASP A 251 5.11 -12.95 -2.96
C ASP A 251 5.93 -14.23 -2.71
N GLY A 252 7.25 -14.16 -2.97
CA GLY A 252 8.14 -15.30 -2.79
C GLY A 252 7.85 -16.48 -3.73
N GLY A 253 7.21 -16.21 -4.89
CA GLY A 253 6.79 -17.25 -5.83
C GLY A 253 5.60 -18.04 -5.29
N SER A 254 4.62 -17.37 -4.72
CA SER A 254 3.40 -18.02 -4.24
C SER A 254 2.54 -18.46 -5.41
N ARG A 255 2.25 -19.77 -5.47
CA ARG A 255 1.40 -20.39 -6.50
C ARG A 255 1.90 -20.22 -7.93
N LEU A 256 3.20 -20.42 -8.12
CA LEU A 256 3.79 -20.64 -9.44
C LEU A 256 3.21 -21.90 -10.09
#